data_0538c118d4f3ac42c5e1c88dec989dd9
#
_entry.id   0538c118d4f3ac42c5e1c88dec989dd9
#
_cell.length_a   1.000
_cell.length_b   1.000
_cell.length_c   1.000
_cell.angle_alpha   90.00
_cell.angle_beta   90.00
_cell.angle_gamma   90.00
#
_symmetry.space_group_name_H-M   'P 1'
#
loop_
_entity.id
_entity.type
_entity.pdbx_description
1 polymer ?
#
loop_
_entity_poly.entity_id
_entity_poly.type
_entity_poly.pdbx_seq_one_letter_code
_entity_poly.pdbx_strand_id
1 'polypeptide(L)' 'MIRKVHADKANRTVTLEMTESDLSNIIDSIDNMVDKQQRTLLENLPAEDGVRSKLDSYKALKEELRKVWEGIV' A
#
# COMPACT_ATOMS: atom_id res chain seq x y z
N MET A 1 4.05 -16.36 -2.23
CA MET A 1 3.75 -16.64 -0.81
C MET A 1 4.50 -15.65 0.07
N ILE A 2 3.80 -15.03 1.01
CA ILE A 2 4.41 -14.08 1.93
C ILE A 2 4.92 -14.82 3.16
N ARG A 3 6.15 -14.53 3.55
CA ARG A 3 6.79 -15.14 4.70
C ARG A 3 7.24 -14.07 5.68
N LYS A 4 6.90 -14.26 6.95
CA LYS A 4 7.35 -13.36 8.01
C LYS A 4 8.80 -13.69 8.35
N VAL A 5 9.70 -12.74 8.18
CA VAL A 5 11.13 -12.92 8.42
C VAL A 5 11.51 -12.39 9.80
N HIS A 6 11.02 -11.23 10.16
CA HIS A 6 11.39 -10.57 11.42
C HIS A 6 10.31 -9.61 11.87
N ALA A 7 10.08 -9.53 13.17
CA ALA A 7 9.20 -8.54 13.78
C ALA A 7 9.93 -7.87 14.94
N ASP A 8 9.96 -6.54 14.92
CA ASP A 8 10.58 -5.73 15.97
C ASP A 8 9.48 -4.96 16.71
N LYS A 9 9.17 -5.38 17.93
CA LYS A 9 8.14 -4.76 18.74
C LYS A 9 8.53 -3.37 19.24
N ALA A 10 9.81 -3.12 19.48
CA ALA A 10 10.28 -1.84 19.98
C ALA A 10 10.07 -0.73 18.94
N ASN A 11 10.38 -1.01 17.69
CA ASN A 11 10.21 -0.09 16.57
C ASN A 11 8.88 -0.26 15.83
N ARG A 12 8.08 -1.25 16.20
CA ARG A 12 6.81 -1.59 15.55
C ARG A 12 6.98 -1.82 14.05
N THR A 13 8.04 -2.54 13.69
CA THR A 13 8.34 -2.87 12.30
C THR A 13 8.27 -4.37 12.06
N VAL A 14 7.96 -4.73 10.82
CA VAL A 14 7.93 -6.13 10.37
C VAL A 14 8.69 -6.22 9.06
N THR A 15 9.60 -7.19 8.99
CA THR A 15 10.29 -7.52 7.74
C THR A 15 9.67 -8.77 7.15
N LEU A 16 9.22 -8.68 5.91
CA LEU A 16 8.55 -9.76 5.20
C LEU A 16 9.35 -10.19 3.98
N GLU A 17 9.27 -11.47 3.68
CA GLU A 17 9.83 -12.03 2.45
C GLU A 17 8.67 -12.48 1.57
N MET A 18 8.69 -12.08 0.31
CA MET A 18 7.64 -12.43 -0.64
C MET A 18 8.21 -12.55 -2.05
N THR A 19 7.49 -13.25 -2.92
CA THR A 19 7.88 -13.37 -4.31
C THR A 19 7.54 -12.09 -5.08
N GLU A 20 8.17 -11.93 -6.24
CA GLU A 20 7.85 -10.82 -7.16
C GLU A 20 6.36 -10.82 -7.51
N SER A 21 5.78 -11.98 -7.74
CA SER A 21 4.35 -12.11 -8.06
C SER A 21 3.46 -11.62 -6.90
N ASP A 22 3.80 -11.98 -5.67
CA ASP A 22 3.05 -11.51 -4.50
C ASP A 22 3.15 -10.00 -4.35
N LEU A 23 4.32 -9.44 -4.54
CA LEU A 23 4.54 -8.00 -4.46
C LEU A 23 3.75 -7.26 -5.54
N SER A 24 3.75 -7.76 -6.76
CA SER A 24 2.97 -7.21 -7.86
C SER A 24 1.47 -7.22 -7.55
N ASN A 25 0.97 -8.31 -6.99
CA ASN A 25 -0.44 -8.43 -6.60
C ASN A 25 -0.81 -7.43 -5.50
N ILE A 26 0.07 -7.22 -4.56
CA ILE A 26 -0.15 -6.22 -3.49
C ILE A 26 -0.20 -4.82 -4.07
N ILE A 27 0.72 -4.48 -4.95
CA ILE A 27 0.75 -3.17 -5.62
C ILE A 27 -0.53 -2.94 -6.40
N ASP A 28 -0.99 -3.92 -7.17
CA ASP A 28 -2.23 -3.84 -7.93
C ASP A 28 -3.45 -3.65 -7.02
N SER A 29 -3.48 -4.35 -5.90
CA SER A 29 -4.57 -4.24 -4.92
C SER A 29 -4.63 -2.84 -4.31
N ILE A 30 -3.48 -2.27 -3.98
CA ILE A 30 -3.40 -0.91 -3.44
C ILE A 30 -3.81 0.11 -4.51
N ASP A 31 -3.39 -0.08 -5.74
CA ASP A 31 -3.74 0.79 -6.85
C ASP A 31 -5.26 0.82 -7.08
N ASN A 32 -5.89 -0.34 -7.06
CA ASN A 32 -7.35 -0.45 -7.17
C ASN A 32 -8.06 0.23 -5.99
N MET A 33 -7.54 0.08 -4.79
CA MET A 33 -8.10 0.71 -3.59
C MET A 33 -7.99 2.24 -3.66
N VAL A 34 -6.85 2.76 -4.11
CA VAL A 34 -6.63 4.20 -4.29
C VAL A 34 -7.62 4.75 -5.32
N ASP A 35 -7.77 4.09 -6.45
CA ASP A 35 -8.70 4.50 -7.50
C ASP A 35 -10.15 4.54 -6.98
N LYS A 36 -10.56 3.50 -6.27
CA LYS A 36 -11.90 3.41 -5.70
C LYS A 36 -12.16 4.53 -4.68
N GLN A 37 -11.19 4.82 -3.81
CA GLN A 37 -11.34 5.88 -2.82
C GLN A 37 -11.34 7.26 -3.45
N GLN A 38 -10.57 7.49 -4.50
CA GLN A 38 -10.59 8.74 -5.24
C GLN A 38 -11.96 8.99 -5.86
N ARG A 39 -12.58 7.97 -6.43
CA ARG A 39 -13.94 8.07 -6.97
C ARG A 39 -14.96 8.42 -5.88
N THR A 40 -14.84 7.79 -4.73
CA THR A 40 -15.73 8.07 -3.59
C THR A 40 -15.60 9.52 -3.15
N LEU A 41 -14.38 10.07 -3.09
CA LEU A 41 -14.16 11.46 -2.75
C LEU A 41 -14.78 12.43 -3.75
N LEU A 42 -14.74 12.08 -5.04
CA LEU A 42 -15.35 12.91 -6.09
C LEU A 42 -16.86 12.87 -6.07
N GLU A 43 -17.45 11.74 -5.71
CA GLU A 43 -18.90 11.55 -5.70
C GLU A 43 -19.57 12.03 -4.42
N ASN A 44 -18.90 11.92 -3.28
CA ASN A 44 -19.46 12.23 -1.96
C ASN A 44 -18.75 13.42 -1.30
N LEU A 45 -18.99 14.61 -1.80
CA LEU A 45 -18.51 15.83 -1.19
C LEU A 45 -19.50 16.33 -0.13
N PRO A 46 -19.01 16.90 0.99
CA PRO A 46 -17.62 17.11 1.38
C PRO A 46 -16.94 15.83 1.81
N ALA A 47 -15.68 15.67 1.38
CA ALA A 47 -14.89 14.48 1.74
C ALA A 47 -14.48 14.57 3.21
N GLU A 48 -14.54 13.44 3.90
CA GLU A 48 -14.06 13.35 5.26
C GLU A 48 -12.51 13.38 5.28
N ASP A 49 -11.95 14.12 6.23
CA ASP A 49 -10.49 14.24 6.38
C ASP A 49 -9.82 12.88 6.58
N GLY A 50 -10.49 11.97 7.29
CA GLY A 50 -9.97 10.61 7.50
C GLY A 50 -9.77 9.83 6.22
N VAL A 51 -10.65 10.01 5.22
CA VAL A 51 -10.53 9.33 3.92
C VAL A 51 -9.33 9.86 3.15
N ARG A 52 -9.11 11.18 3.16
CA ARG A 52 -7.96 11.79 2.51
C ARG A 52 -6.65 11.34 3.13
N SER A 53 -6.60 11.25 4.45
CA SER A 53 -5.41 10.79 5.17
C SER A 53 -5.06 9.36 4.80
N LYS A 54 -6.06 8.48 4.75
CA LYS A 54 -5.86 7.08 4.32
C LYS A 54 -5.42 7.00 2.86
N LEU A 55 -6.00 7.81 2.00
CA LEU A 55 -5.64 7.84 0.59
C LEU A 55 -4.19 8.23 0.39
N ASP A 56 -3.72 9.26 1.11
CA ASP A 56 -2.33 9.70 1.05
C ASP A 56 -1.39 8.61 1.56
N SER A 57 -1.76 7.92 2.65
CA SER A 57 -0.99 6.80 3.18
C SER A 57 -0.86 5.66 2.18
N TYR A 58 -1.93 5.31 1.49
CA TYR A 58 -1.92 4.26 0.47
C TYR A 58 -1.06 4.64 -0.74
N LYS A 59 -1.12 5.90 -1.15
CA LYS A 59 -0.28 6.40 -2.25
C LYS A 59 1.20 6.32 -1.90
N ALA A 60 1.56 6.72 -0.69
CA ALA A 60 2.94 6.66 -0.21
C ALA A 60 3.42 5.20 -0.14
N LEU A 61 2.60 4.31 0.40
CA LEU A 61 2.92 2.88 0.48
C LEU A 61 3.10 2.28 -0.91
N LYS A 62 2.23 2.61 -1.85
CA LYS A 62 2.33 2.14 -3.23
C LYS A 62 3.65 2.55 -3.87
N GLU A 63 4.06 3.81 -3.69
CA GLU A 63 5.31 4.31 -4.23
C GLU A 63 6.52 3.57 -3.66
N GLU A 64 6.53 3.32 -2.36
CA GLU A 64 7.62 2.58 -1.72
C GLU A 64 7.69 1.15 -2.21
N LEU A 65 6.55 0.47 -2.32
CA LEU A 65 6.48 -0.90 -2.81
C LEU A 65 6.90 -0.98 -4.28
N ARG A 66 6.52 0.01 -5.07
CA ARG A 66 6.91 0.08 -6.48
C ARG A 66 8.41 0.21 -6.65
N LYS A 67 9.07 1.02 -5.83
CA LYS A 67 10.52 1.15 -5.84
C LYS A 67 11.21 -0.18 -5.52
N VAL A 68 10.69 -0.91 -4.55
CA VAL A 68 11.20 -2.24 -4.21
C VAL A 68 11.03 -3.19 -5.39
N TRP A 69 9.86 -3.18 -6.02
CA TRP A 69 9.58 -4.03 -7.16
C TRP A 69 10.50 -3.72 -8.34
N GLU A 70 10.72 -2.46 -8.66
CA GLU A 70 11.63 -2.02 -9.72
C GLU A 70 13.07 -2.45 -9.44
N GLY A 71 13.47 -2.56 -8.19
CA GLY A 71 14.79 -3.03 -7.81
C GLY A 71 15.00 -4.53 -8.00
N ILE A 72 13.92 -5.30 -8.07
CA ILE A 72 13.96 -6.75 -8.25
C ILE A 72 13.91 -7.15 -9.73
N VAL A 73 13.22 -6.39 -10.54
CA VAL A 73 12.95 -6.71 -11.96
C VAL A 73 14.12 -6.39 -12.87
#